data_06ac71ec37177853ccc186d4cdd81c6c
#
_entry.id   06ac71ec37177853ccc186d4cdd81c6c
#
_cell.length_a   1.000
_cell.length_b   1.000
_cell.length_c   1.000
_cell.angle_alpha   90.00
_cell.angle_beta   90.00
_cell.angle_gamma   90.00
#
_symmetry.space_group_name_H-M   'P 1'
#
loop_
_entity.id
_entity.type
_entity.pdbx_description
1 polymer ?
#
loop_
_entity_poly.entity_id
_entity_poly.type
_entity_poly.pdbx_seq_one_letter_code
_entity_poly.pdbx_strand_id
1 'polypeptide(L)'
;PKDKAQRGKYAAKMALCYDRINFNQKAVAAYRNAIRYHADSIDMHLAFAKALLKDGNYKEAEQEFRMLLDSMPGNVLAKNGLQSALTARKLKEEGSQYIVKKMDLFNSRRADFSPMFCGDQYEQLFFTSTRNEAEGDELSGITGTKNGDIFYSQKDEKGKWGKPQQITSGLNTEFDEGACCFSPDQRVMYLT
;
A
#
# COMPACT_ATOMS: atom_id res chain seq x y z
N PRO A 1 29.82 3.96 8.33
CA PRO A 1 30.62 5.18 8.52
C PRO A 1 30.92 5.45 9.99
N LYS A 2 32.12 5.93 10.33
CA LYS A 2 32.47 6.33 11.71
C LYS A 2 31.80 7.65 12.12
N ASP A 3 31.48 8.50 11.13
CA ASP A 3 30.86 9.81 11.32
C ASP A 3 29.34 9.67 11.55
N LYS A 4 28.85 10.26 12.66
CA LYS A 4 27.42 10.27 13.03
C LYS A 4 26.56 11.01 12.01
N ALA A 5 27.03 12.14 11.50
CA ALA A 5 26.28 12.93 10.52
C ALA A 5 26.07 12.17 9.21
N GLN A 6 27.09 11.45 8.75
CA GLN A 6 26.95 10.58 7.58
C GLN A 6 25.98 9.41 7.84
N ARG A 7 26.00 8.81 9.05
CA ARG A 7 25.03 7.78 9.43
C ARG A 7 23.60 8.30 9.37
N GLY A 8 23.36 9.52 9.87
CA GLY A 8 22.06 10.18 9.79
C GLY A 8 21.59 10.38 8.35
N LYS A 9 22.44 10.90 7.49
CA LYS A 9 22.11 11.09 6.06
C LYS A 9 21.79 9.78 5.35
N TYR A 10 22.54 8.72 5.59
CA TYR A 10 22.24 7.40 4.98
C TYR A 10 20.96 6.78 5.54
N ALA A 11 20.73 6.90 6.85
CA ALA A 11 19.49 6.44 7.46
C ALA A 11 18.26 7.16 6.88
N ALA A 12 18.37 8.49 6.67
CA ALA A 12 17.32 9.27 6.01
C ALA A 12 17.03 8.81 4.58
N LYS A 13 18.06 8.58 3.78
CA LYS A 13 17.90 8.05 2.42
C LYS A 13 17.26 6.66 2.42
N MET A 14 17.70 5.78 3.31
CA MET A 14 17.10 4.45 3.48
C MET A 14 15.62 4.55 3.87
N ALA A 15 15.27 5.45 4.77
CA ALA A 15 13.90 5.67 5.20
C ALA A 15 13.00 6.07 4.01
N LEU A 16 13.45 7.02 3.19
CA LEU A 16 12.75 7.44 1.98
C LEU A 16 12.59 6.30 0.98
N CYS A 17 13.62 5.46 0.78
CA CYS A 17 13.50 4.30 -0.09
C CYS A 17 12.45 3.30 0.42
N TYR A 18 12.49 2.97 1.71
CA TYR A 18 11.49 2.07 2.31
C TYR A 18 10.08 2.65 2.28
N ASP A 19 9.92 3.97 2.49
CA ASP A 19 8.60 4.62 2.42
C ASP A 19 8.02 4.56 1.01
N ARG A 20 8.85 4.78 -0.02
CA ARG A 20 8.42 4.70 -1.42
C ARG A 20 7.92 3.31 -1.84
N ILE A 21 8.51 2.25 -1.30
CA ILE A 21 8.10 0.86 -1.58
C ILE A 21 7.13 0.32 -0.52
N ASN A 22 6.55 1.18 0.32
CA ASN A 22 5.57 0.86 1.36
C ASN A 22 6.05 -0.18 2.40
N PHE A 23 7.36 -0.26 2.66
CA PHE A 23 7.92 -1.06 3.76
C PHE A 23 7.87 -0.26 5.06
N ASN A 24 6.66 -0.01 5.54
CA ASN A 24 6.37 0.97 6.59
C ASN A 24 7.18 0.73 7.87
N GLN A 25 7.25 -0.49 8.39
CA GLN A 25 8.04 -0.81 9.59
C GLN A 25 9.52 -0.49 9.42
N LYS A 26 10.11 -0.83 8.26
CA LYS A 26 11.50 -0.52 7.96
C LYS A 26 11.73 0.98 7.77
N ALA A 27 10.77 1.68 7.15
CA ALA A 27 10.80 3.12 7.01
C ALA A 27 10.81 3.81 8.39
N VAL A 28 9.89 3.44 9.27
CA VAL A 28 9.81 3.94 10.66
C VAL A 28 11.13 3.71 11.41
N ALA A 29 11.69 2.50 11.37
CA ALA A 29 12.97 2.19 12.02
C ALA A 29 14.13 3.04 11.46
N ALA A 30 14.17 3.25 10.13
CA ALA A 30 15.20 4.05 9.49
C ALA A 30 15.05 5.55 9.79
N TYR A 31 13.83 6.09 9.86
CA TYR A 31 13.57 7.47 10.29
C TYR A 31 14.02 7.70 11.75
N ARG A 32 13.68 6.79 12.67
CA ARG A 32 14.18 6.87 14.07
C ARG A 32 15.70 6.90 14.14
N ASN A 33 16.38 6.11 13.32
CA ASN A 33 17.84 6.14 13.26
C ASN A 33 18.38 7.45 12.68
N ALA A 34 17.72 8.01 11.67
CA ALA A 34 18.11 9.31 11.11
C ALA A 34 18.03 10.41 12.17
N ILE A 35 16.93 10.50 12.90
CA ILE A 35 16.72 11.46 14.00
C ILE A 35 17.76 11.25 15.11
N ARG A 36 18.01 10.00 15.52
CA ARG A 36 19.04 9.67 16.52
C ARG A 36 20.44 10.15 16.12
N TYR A 37 20.72 10.20 14.84
CA TYR A 37 22.01 10.67 14.31
C TYR A 37 21.95 12.13 13.81
N HIS A 38 21.00 12.92 14.33
CA HIS A 38 20.86 14.36 14.06
C HIS A 38 20.67 14.74 12.59
N ALA A 39 20.03 13.87 11.83
CA ALA A 39 19.49 14.23 10.53
C ALA A 39 17.99 14.58 10.67
N ASP A 40 17.71 15.56 11.53
CA ASP A 40 16.39 15.95 12.03
C ASP A 40 15.96 17.30 11.42
N SER A 41 15.50 17.27 10.18
CA SER A 41 14.81 18.42 9.57
C SER A 41 13.29 18.32 9.77
N ILE A 42 12.61 19.47 9.65
CA ILE A 42 11.13 19.52 9.70
C ILE A 42 10.50 18.57 8.68
N ASP A 43 11.04 18.53 7.45
CA ASP A 43 10.55 17.63 6.40
C ASP A 43 10.74 16.16 6.78
N MET A 44 11.82 15.84 7.49
CA MET A 44 12.05 14.48 7.97
C MET A 44 11.06 14.10 9.07
N HIS A 45 10.80 14.97 10.04
CA HIS A 45 9.78 14.73 11.06
C HIS A 45 8.39 14.56 10.44
N LEU A 46 8.06 15.36 9.41
CA LEU A 46 6.81 15.21 8.68
C LEU A 46 6.72 13.86 7.94
N ALA A 47 7.81 13.43 7.31
CA ALA A 47 7.88 12.13 6.64
C ALA A 47 7.80 10.97 7.66
N PHE A 48 8.49 11.11 8.79
CA PHE A 48 8.43 10.15 9.89
C PHE A 48 7.02 10.01 10.47
N ALA A 49 6.35 11.13 10.77
CA ALA A 49 4.98 11.13 11.25
C ALA A 49 4.01 10.44 10.29
N LYS A 50 4.16 10.68 8.98
CA LYS A 50 3.40 9.97 7.94
C LYS A 50 3.69 8.47 7.90
N ALA A 51 4.96 8.09 8.03
CA ALA A 51 5.35 6.68 8.06
C ALA A 51 4.77 5.95 9.30
N LEU A 52 4.78 6.61 10.46
CA LEU A 52 4.14 6.10 11.68
C LEU A 52 2.62 5.91 11.50
N LEU A 53 1.96 6.85 10.84
CA LEU A 53 0.53 6.76 10.53
C LEU A 53 0.23 5.56 9.62
N LYS A 54 1.03 5.36 8.56
CA LYS A 54 0.93 4.21 7.66
C LYS A 54 1.19 2.87 8.37
N ASP A 55 2.09 2.86 9.35
CA ASP A 55 2.45 1.67 10.13
C ASP A 55 1.45 1.36 11.27
N GLY A 56 0.43 2.22 11.46
CA GLY A 56 -0.57 2.05 12.51
C GLY A 56 -0.12 2.50 13.90
N ASN A 57 1.02 3.15 14.02
CA ASN A 57 1.57 3.73 15.25
C ASN A 57 0.94 5.10 15.55
N TYR A 58 -0.39 5.13 15.65
CA TYR A 58 -1.18 6.37 15.71
C TYR A 58 -0.83 7.29 16.88
N LYS A 59 -0.48 6.73 18.05
CA LYS A 59 -0.11 7.51 19.24
C LYS A 59 1.19 8.28 19.02
N GLU A 60 2.21 7.63 18.46
CA GLU A 60 3.49 8.27 18.18
C GLU A 60 3.36 9.26 17.00
N ALA A 61 2.57 8.91 15.98
CA ALA A 61 2.24 9.83 14.88
C ALA A 61 1.57 11.11 15.39
N GLU A 62 0.62 11.00 16.32
CA GLU A 62 -0.02 12.15 16.98
C GLU A 62 1.02 13.07 17.66
N GLN A 63 1.96 12.49 18.41
CA GLN A 63 3.02 13.24 19.10
C GLN A 63 3.90 14.00 18.12
N GLU A 64 4.35 13.35 17.06
CA GLU A 64 5.18 13.96 16.01
C GLU A 64 4.45 15.10 15.28
N PHE A 65 3.17 14.90 14.92
CA PHE A 65 2.37 15.94 14.29
C PHE A 65 2.12 17.14 15.21
N ARG A 66 1.91 16.94 16.52
CA ARG A 66 1.79 18.03 17.49
C ARG A 66 3.09 18.83 17.58
N MET A 67 4.23 18.18 17.73
CA MET A 67 5.53 18.81 17.77
C MET A 67 5.81 19.65 16.50
N LEU A 68 5.42 19.14 15.33
CA LEU A 68 5.50 19.87 14.08
C LEU A 68 4.61 21.12 14.08
N LEU A 69 3.41 21.03 14.63
CA LEU A 69 2.46 22.15 14.71
C LEU A 69 2.88 23.20 15.74
N ASP A 70 3.57 22.80 16.81
CA ASP A 70 4.17 23.74 17.77
C ASP A 70 5.24 24.60 17.10
N SER A 71 6.04 24.00 16.20
CA SER A 71 7.06 24.70 15.43
C SER A 71 6.51 25.45 14.21
N MET A 72 5.45 24.93 13.59
CA MET A 72 4.84 25.44 12.36
C MET A 72 3.29 25.35 12.41
N PRO A 73 2.61 26.23 13.14
CA PRO A 73 1.16 26.17 13.34
C PRO A 73 0.32 26.23 12.04
N GLY A 74 0.89 26.79 10.97
CA GLY A 74 0.25 26.88 9.65
C GLY A 74 0.39 25.66 8.75
N ASN A 75 1.13 24.61 9.15
CA ASN A 75 1.39 23.46 8.29
C ASN A 75 0.13 22.61 8.09
N VAL A 76 -0.44 22.70 6.89
CA VAL A 76 -1.69 21.98 6.52
C VAL A 76 -1.50 20.47 6.55
N LEU A 77 -0.34 19.96 6.11
CA LEU A 77 -0.06 18.52 6.10
C LEU A 77 0.03 17.96 7.52
N ALA A 78 0.64 18.70 8.44
CA ALA A 78 0.72 18.31 9.84
C ALA A 78 -0.67 18.36 10.52
N LYS A 79 -1.52 19.36 10.21
CA LYS A 79 -2.90 19.43 10.70
C LYS A 79 -3.72 18.23 10.23
N ASN A 80 -3.67 17.93 8.94
CA ASN A 80 -4.40 16.80 8.37
C ASN A 80 -3.88 15.47 8.93
N GLY A 81 -2.56 15.33 9.08
CA GLY A 81 -1.94 14.15 9.67
C GLY A 81 -2.34 13.94 11.13
N LEU A 82 -2.37 14.99 11.94
CA LEU A 82 -2.86 14.94 13.32
C LEU A 82 -4.32 14.48 13.37
N GLN A 83 -5.18 15.10 12.56
CA GLN A 83 -6.58 14.70 12.49
C GLN A 83 -6.73 13.23 12.08
N SER A 84 -5.95 12.78 11.11
CA SER A 84 -5.95 11.38 10.68
C SER A 84 -5.51 10.43 11.79
N ALA A 85 -4.46 10.77 12.54
CA ALA A 85 -3.97 9.95 13.66
C ALA A 85 -5.02 9.82 14.78
N LEU A 86 -5.68 10.92 15.14
CA LEU A 86 -6.75 10.93 16.14
C LEU A 86 -7.97 10.12 15.69
N THR A 87 -8.39 10.31 14.44
CA THR A 87 -9.55 9.59 13.87
C THR A 87 -9.26 8.09 13.74
N ALA A 88 -8.08 7.71 13.24
CA ALA A 88 -7.70 6.31 13.09
C ALA A 88 -7.62 5.59 14.45
N ARG A 89 -7.11 6.27 15.48
CA ARG A 89 -7.07 5.74 16.84
C ARG A 89 -8.48 5.52 17.38
N LYS A 90 -9.37 6.51 17.25
CA LYS A 90 -10.76 6.40 17.65
C LYS A 90 -11.48 5.24 16.95
N LEU A 91 -11.36 5.14 15.62
CA LEU A 91 -11.94 4.05 14.84
C LEU A 91 -11.41 2.67 15.25
N LYS A 92 -10.12 2.59 15.60
CA LYS A 92 -9.52 1.35 16.10
C LYS A 92 -10.08 0.94 17.47
N GLU A 93 -10.33 1.90 18.36
CA GLU A 93 -10.91 1.68 19.69
C GLU A 93 -12.41 1.32 19.62
N GLU A 94 -13.16 1.97 18.74
CA GLU A 94 -14.58 1.68 18.50
C GLU A 94 -14.80 0.34 17.80
N GLY A 95 -13.80 -0.14 17.09
CA GLY A 95 -13.87 -1.36 16.30
C GLY A 95 -14.69 -1.21 15.03
N SER A 96 -15.02 -2.33 14.41
CA SER A 96 -15.83 -2.41 13.20
C SER A 96 -16.83 -3.56 13.33
N GLN A 97 -18.02 -3.38 12.79
CA GLN A 97 -18.98 -4.48 12.62
C GLN A 97 -18.57 -5.46 11.50
N TYR A 98 -17.51 -5.15 10.74
CA TYR A 98 -16.97 -6.02 9.71
C TYR A 98 -15.76 -6.79 10.22
N ILE A 99 -15.70 -8.08 9.88
CA ILE A 99 -14.54 -8.93 10.12
C ILE A 99 -13.74 -9.01 8.81
N VAL A 100 -12.56 -8.38 8.78
CA VAL A 100 -11.66 -8.46 7.64
C VAL A 100 -10.79 -9.71 7.77
N LYS A 101 -10.85 -10.58 6.76
CA LYS A 101 -10.03 -11.79 6.68
C LYS A 101 -9.18 -11.77 5.43
N LYS A 102 -7.91 -12.15 5.58
CA LYS A 102 -7.04 -12.38 4.43
C LYS A 102 -7.54 -13.59 3.64
N MET A 103 -7.61 -13.45 2.33
CA MET A 103 -8.00 -14.51 1.42
C MET A 103 -6.75 -15.16 0.81
N ASP A 104 -6.15 -16.12 1.53
CA ASP A 104 -4.86 -16.72 1.14
C ASP A 104 -4.87 -17.38 -0.25
N LEU A 105 -6.05 -17.76 -0.75
CA LEU A 105 -6.18 -18.30 -2.11
C LEU A 105 -5.89 -17.23 -3.18
N PHE A 106 -6.33 -16.00 -2.95
CA PHE A 106 -6.24 -14.91 -3.92
C PHE A 106 -5.05 -14.00 -3.66
N ASN A 107 -4.74 -13.73 -2.38
CA ASN A 107 -3.69 -12.81 -2.02
C ASN A 107 -2.30 -13.43 -2.24
N SER A 108 -1.48 -12.73 -2.98
CA SER A 108 -0.08 -13.04 -3.20
C SER A 108 0.83 -12.41 -2.13
N ARG A 109 2.15 -12.52 -2.31
CA ARG A 109 3.13 -11.75 -1.53
C ARG A 109 3.37 -10.35 -2.10
N ARG A 110 2.73 -10.01 -3.19
CA ARG A 110 2.81 -8.74 -3.91
C ARG A 110 1.52 -7.96 -3.71
N ALA A 111 1.31 -6.93 -4.50
CA ALA A 111 0.05 -6.19 -4.46
C ALA A 111 -1.05 -6.95 -5.22
N ASP A 112 -2.22 -7.05 -4.60
CA ASP A 112 -3.45 -7.57 -5.19
C ASP A 112 -4.54 -6.56 -4.88
N PHE A 113 -5.21 -6.00 -5.90
CA PHE A 113 -6.12 -4.87 -5.73
C PHE A 113 -7.23 -4.86 -6.79
N SER A 114 -8.16 -3.93 -6.66
CA SER A 114 -9.28 -3.71 -7.59
C SER A 114 -10.10 -4.97 -7.89
N PRO A 115 -10.62 -5.70 -6.86
CA PRO A 115 -11.43 -6.88 -7.09
C PRO A 115 -12.77 -6.51 -7.72
N MET A 116 -13.19 -7.26 -8.73
CA MET A 116 -14.46 -7.13 -9.40
C MET A 116 -15.12 -8.49 -9.61
N PHE A 117 -16.34 -8.64 -9.12
CA PHE A 117 -17.13 -9.85 -9.36
C PHE A 117 -17.87 -9.77 -10.70
N CYS A 118 -18.01 -10.94 -11.34
CA CYS A 118 -18.75 -11.14 -12.57
C CYS A 118 -19.52 -12.47 -12.49
N GLY A 119 -20.52 -12.64 -13.35
CA GLY A 119 -21.43 -13.79 -13.35
C GLY A 119 -22.69 -13.54 -12.53
N ASP A 120 -23.80 -14.20 -12.91
CA ASP A 120 -25.13 -13.99 -12.32
C ASP A 120 -25.18 -14.30 -10.82
N GLN A 121 -24.29 -15.18 -10.35
CA GLN A 121 -24.16 -15.57 -8.94
C GLN A 121 -22.80 -15.19 -8.35
N TYR A 122 -22.11 -14.22 -8.97
CA TYR A 122 -20.77 -13.80 -8.54
C TYR A 122 -19.79 -14.97 -8.47
N GLU A 123 -19.83 -15.82 -9.46
CA GLU A 123 -18.98 -17.01 -9.55
C GLU A 123 -17.62 -16.74 -10.16
N GLN A 124 -17.39 -15.54 -10.70
CA GLN A 124 -16.12 -15.10 -11.24
C GLN A 124 -15.60 -13.92 -10.44
N LEU A 125 -14.31 -13.90 -10.16
CA LEU A 125 -13.59 -12.79 -9.52
C LEU A 125 -12.41 -12.39 -10.39
N PHE A 126 -12.40 -11.14 -10.81
CA PHE A 126 -11.29 -10.51 -11.50
C PHE A 126 -10.58 -9.55 -10.55
N PHE A 127 -9.27 -9.41 -10.67
CA PHE A 127 -8.49 -8.47 -9.87
C PHE A 127 -7.13 -8.21 -10.51
N THR A 128 -6.53 -7.06 -10.21
CA THR A 128 -5.18 -6.73 -10.65
C THR A 128 -4.15 -7.25 -9.66
N SER A 129 -3.04 -7.77 -10.16
CA SER A 129 -1.96 -8.28 -9.31
C SER A 129 -0.59 -8.05 -9.92
N THR A 130 0.38 -7.66 -9.07
CA THR A 130 1.80 -7.54 -9.43
C THR A 130 2.60 -8.79 -9.04
N ARG A 131 1.94 -9.96 -8.97
CA ARG A 131 2.58 -11.24 -8.61
C ARG A 131 3.63 -11.66 -9.63
N ASN A 132 4.46 -12.63 -9.25
CA ASN A 132 5.59 -13.04 -10.09
C ASN A 132 5.17 -13.63 -11.45
N GLU A 133 3.95 -14.13 -11.54
CA GLU A 133 3.33 -14.68 -12.74
C GLU A 133 2.84 -13.60 -13.73
N ALA A 134 2.82 -12.32 -13.34
CA ALA A 134 2.47 -11.22 -14.26
C ALA A 134 3.43 -11.15 -15.44
N GLU A 135 2.95 -10.66 -16.60
CA GLU A 135 3.72 -10.56 -17.83
C GLU A 135 4.87 -9.54 -17.70
N GLY A 136 5.82 -9.62 -18.66
CA GLY A 136 7.00 -8.77 -18.65
C GLY A 136 8.01 -9.14 -17.57
N ASP A 137 9.26 -8.72 -17.77
CA ASP A 137 10.35 -8.92 -16.82
C ASP A 137 10.84 -7.62 -16.19
N GLU A 138 10.38 -6.50 -16.70
CA GLU A 138 10.72 -5.19 -16.15
C GLU A 138 10.08 -4.96 -14.79
N LEU A 139 10.85 -4.34 -13.91
CA LEU A 139 10.40 -3.98 -12.58
C LEU A 139 10.19 -2.48 -12.50
N SER A 140 9.09 -2.07 -11.89
CA SER A 140 8.82 -0.67 -11.58
C SER A 140 10.02 -0.06 -10.83
N GLY A 141 10.57 1.04 -11.33
CA GLY A 141 11.65 1.77 -10.69
C GLY A 141 11.26 2.38 -9.33
N ILE A 142 9.98 2.39 -8.99
CA ILE A 142 9.45 2.92 -7.74
C ILE A 142 9.24 1.80 -6.72
N THR A 143 8.55 0.73 -7.12
CA THR A 143 8.11 -0.34 -6.21
C THR A 143 9.04 -1.55 -6.21
N GLY A 144 9.81 -1.74 -7.28
CA GLY A 144 10.63 -2.94 -7.49
C GLY A 144 9.79 -4.21 -7.69
N THR A 145 8.53 -4.07 -8.08
CA THR A 145 7.64 -5.18 -8.45
C THR A 145 7.38 -5.16 -9.95
N LYS A 146 6.92 -6.27 -10.52
CA LYS A 146 6.42 -6.32 -11.89
C LYS A 146 5.23 -5.38 -12.05
N ASN A 147 4.89 -5.04 -13.27
CA ASN A 147 3.66 -4.35 -13.63
C ASN A 147 2.44 -5.19 -13.27
N GLY A 148 1.29 -4.57 -13.19
CA GLY A 148 0.06 -5.21 -12.75
C GLY A 148 -0.70 -5.84 -13.92
N ASP A 149 -1.04 -7.11 -13.79
CA ASP A 149 -1.89 -7.86 -14.74
C ASP A 149 -3.27 -8.12 -14.15
N ILE A 150 -4.22 -8.36 -15.03
CA ILE A 150 -5.55 -8.87 -14.65
C ILE A 150 -5.49 -10.39 -14.47
N PHE A 151 -5.86 -10.83 -13.29
CA PHE A 151 -6.06 -12.23 -12.94
C PHE A 151 -7.54 -12.51 -12.71
N TYR A 152 -7.94 -13.74 -12.95
CA TYR A 152 -9.29 -14.17 -12.62
C TYR A 152 -9.29 -15.50 -11.88
N SER A 153 -10.35 -15.74 -11.15
CA SER A 153 -10.67 -17.01 -10.53
C SER A 153 -12.15 -17.30 -10.73
N GLN A 154 -12.49 -18.58 -10.81
CA GLN A 154 -13.86 -19.03 -10.98
C GLN A 154 -14.20 -20.07 -9.93
N LYS A 155 -15.46 -20.08 -9.48
CA LYS A 155 -16.02 -21.15 -8.66
C LYS A 155 -16.32 -22.37 -9.51
N ASP A 156 -16.08 -23.53 -8.92
CA ASP A 156 -16.53 -24.81 -9.48
C ASP A 156 -18.04 -25.03 -9.22
N GLU A 157 -18.57 -26.14 -9.72
CA GLU A 157 -19.99 -26.54 -9.53
C GLU A 157 -20.39 -26.69 -8.05
N LYS A 158 -19.43 -26.87 -7.15
CA LYS A 158 -19.64 -26.95 -5.69
C LYS A 158 -19.50 -25.59 -4.99
N GLY A 159 -19.33 -24.52 -5.76
CA GLY A 159 -19.15 -23.15 -5.25
C GLY A 159 -17.77 -22.87 -4.64
N LYS A 160 -16.79 -23.76 -4.85
CA LYS A 160 -15.42 -23.58 -4.35
C LYS A 160 -14.60 -22.80 -5.36
N TRP A 161 -13.89 -21.78 -4.89
CA TRP A 161 -12.98 -20.96 -5.70
C TRP A 161 -11.78 -21.75 -6.21
N GLY A 162 -11.49 -21.61 -7.51
CA GLY A 162 -10.26 -22.07 -8.12
C GLY A 162 -9.06 -21.18 -7.80
N LYS A 163 -7.86 -21.64 -8.16
CA LYS A 163 -6.66 -20.77 -8.08
C LYS A 163 -6.75 -19.66 -9.11
N PRO A 164 -6.27 -18.43 -8.77
CA PRO A 164 -6.16 -17.36 -9.75
C PRO A 164 -5.34 -17.77 -10.98
N GLN A 165 -5.78 -17.33 -12.14
CA GLN A 165 -5.12 -17.54 -13.42
C GLN A 165 -5.02 -16.22 -14.16
N GLN A 166 -3.98 -16.06 -14.97
CA GLN A 166 -3.89 -14.94 -15.90
C GLN A 166 -4.97 -15.05 -17.00
N ILE A 167 -5.39 -13.90 -17.50
CA ILE A 167 -6.22 -13.84 -18.70
C ILE A 167 -5.31 -14.05 -19.91
N THR A 168 -5.54 -15.14 -20.66
CA THR A 168 -4.72 -15.51 -21.83
C THR A 168 -5.16 -14.89 -23.14
N SER A 169 -6.09 -13.96 -23.12
CA SER A 169 -6.72 -13.35 -24.32
C SER A 169 -5.91 -12.22 -24.97
N GLY A 170 -4.66 -11.98 -24.55
CA GLY A 170 -3.86 -10.84 -25.00
C GLY A 170 -4.30 -9.50 -24.39
N LEU A 171 -5.01 -9.56 -23.26
CA LEU A 171 -5.37 -8.37 -22.46
C LEU A 171 -4.20 -7.92 -21.58
N ASN A 172 -3.45 -8.85 -21.02
CA ASN A 172 -2.26 -8.55 -20.27
C ASN A 172 -1.10 -8.30 -21.23
N THR A 173 -0.24 -7.33 -20.91
CA THR A 173 0.90 -6.91 -21.70
C THR A 173 2.14 -6.75 -20.79
N GLU A 174 3.24 -6.25 -21.34
CA GLU A 174 4.41 -5.88 -20.54
C GLU A 174 4.23 -4.60 -19.70
N PHE A 175 3.11 -3.88 -19.87
CA PHE A 175 2.77 -2.66 -19.15
C PHE A 175 1.81 -2.94 -17.99
N ASP A 176 1.42 -1.90 -17.25
CA ASP A 176 0.42 -2.02 -16.18
C ASP A 176 -0.99 -2.09 -16.79
N GLU A 177 -1.70 -3.17 -16.53
CA GLU A 177 -3.15 -3.25 -16.70
C GLU A 177 -3.83 -2.87 -15.38
N GLY A 178 -4.72 -1.88 -15.46
CA GLY A 178 -5.41 -1.33 -14.30
C GLY A 178 -6.66 -2.11 -13.89
N ALA A 179 -7.52 -1.41 -13.15
CA ALA A 179 -8.77 -1.98 -12.68
C ALA A 179 -9.71 -2.31 -13.85
N CYS A 180 -10.42 -3.42 -13.74
CA CYS A 180 -11.49 -3.76 -14.67
C CYS A 180 -12.87 -3.53 -14.05
N CYS A 181 -13.86 -3.24 -14.90
CA CYS A 181 -15.26 -3.30 -14.54
C CYS A 181 -16.08 -3.88 -15.71
N PHE A 182 -17.30 -4.27 -15.43
CA PHE A 182 -18.19 -4.89 -16.43
C PHE A 182 -19.41 -4.03 -16.68
N SER A 183 -19.95 -4.11 -17.92
CA SER A 183 -21.26 -3.60 -18.24
C SER A 183 -22.35 -4.28 -17.37
N PRO A 184 -23.53 -3.65 -17.18
CA PRO A 184 -24.60 -4.24 -16.38
C PRO A 184 -25.07 -5.62 -16.88
N ASP A 185 -24.96 -5.87 -18.17
CA ASP A 185 -25.26 -7.17 -18.78
C ASP A 185 -24.06 -8.13 -18.80
N GLN A 186 -22.93 -7.71 -18.24
CA GLN A 186 -21.67 -8.46 -18.07
C GLN A 186 -21.02 -8.97 -19.37
N ARG A 187 -21.42 -8.39 -20.52
CA ARG A 187 -20.89 -8.76 -21.85
C ARG A 187 -19.67 -7.99 -22.27
N VAL A 188 -19.42 -6.86 -21.66
CA VAL A 188 -18.29 -5.96 -21.98
C VAL A 188 -17.47 -5.73 -20.72
N MET A 189 -16.16 -5.95 -20.83
CA MET A 189 -15.19 -5.57 -19.81
C MET A 189 -14.54 -4.25 -20.22
N TYR A 190 -14.49 -3.31 -19.31
CA TYR A 190 -13.73 -2.05 -19.45
C TYR A 190 -12.45 -2.15 -18.63
N LEU A 191 -11.34 -1.77 -19.23
CA LEU A 191 -10.00 -1.77 -18.64
C LEU A 191 -9.40 -0.36 -18.69
N THR A 192 -8.48 -0.07 -17.75
CA THR A 192 -7.66 1.15 -17.75
C THR A 192 -6.20 0.81 -17.81
#